data_91aba74362a366eb0a49d58ffb6518d2
#
_entry.id   91aba74362a366eb0a49d58ffb6518d2
#
_cell.length_a   1.000
_cell.length_b   1.000
_cell.length_c   1.000
_cell.angle_alpha   90.00
_cell.angle_beta   90.00
_cell.angle_gamma   90.00
#
_symmetry.space_group_name_H-M   'P 1'
#
loop_
_entity.id
_entity.type
_entity.pdbx_description
1 polymer ?
#
loop_
_entity_poly.entity_id
_entity_poly.type
_entity_poly.pdbx_seq_one_letter_code
_entity_poly.pdbx_strand_id
1 'polypeptide(L)'
;MKITVVENPPVDPREFDLPEGFSEENIEDVVEIFNTPLIGHYNWDYTDADTRIKKLYELGKKLNWDGSIDLDWSKAIKKGEAPVKAELIARMEGPLASLPEEERIEYMWHDTAWSLSQFLHGEQGALLVASQLVSCAPTYQAKLYAASQTFDEARHVEVFARYLKEVSGVEYPINKNLKSLIDKILSDPRWDLKFIGMQIIIEGLALAAFQTTKETSNCALLRQLVHYVIRDEARHVTFGVNYLEEFLSTLSEQEVEDRAMFAYEACVVMRDRIINTELPARWFNISEEEIREMLINNETQDMFTNMLFSRVMPNLKRIGLLTDKVLPLYEKLDLTSYMDCLLYTSPSPRDQRGSRMPSSA
;
A
#
# COMPACT_ATOMS: atom_id res chain seq x y z
N MET A 1 -7.51 -2.86 22.51
CA MET A 1 -8.70 -3.32 21.75
C MET A 1 -8.16 -4.23 20.66
N LYS A 2 -8.51 -5.49 20.62
CA LYS A 2 -8.06 -6.36 19.50
C LYS A 2 -8.78 -5.93 18.25
N ILE A 3 -8.08 -5.86 17.13
CA ILE A 3 -8.72 -5.74 15.80
C ILE A 3 -9.61 -6.98 15.67
N THR A 4 -10.89 -6.80 15.94
CA THR A 4 -11.86 -7.87 15.77
C THR A 4 -12.24 -7.89 14.28
N VAL A 5 -12.08 -9.02 13.63
CA VAL A 5 -12.62 -9.22 12.28
C VAL A 5 -14.11 -8.91 12.37
N VAL A 6 -14.55 -7.89 11.67
CA VAL A 6 -15.97 -7.57 11.55
C VAL A 6 -16.50 -8.55 10.51
N GLU A 7 -17.25 -9.56 10.96
CA GLU A 7 -18.03 -10.36 10.04
C GLU A 7 -19.07 -9.45 9.40
N ASN A 8 -18.93 -9.21 8.11
CA ASN A 8 -19.98 -8.54 7.35
C ASN A 8 -21.23 -9.43 7.40
N PRO A 9 -22.43 -8.89 7.68
CA PRO A 9 -23.65 -9.66 7.52
C PRO A 9 -23.70 -10.14 6.06
N PRO A 10 -24.10 -11.41 5.81
CA PRO A 10 -24.21 -11.91 4.46
C PRO A 10 -25.21 -11.05 3.68
N VAL A 11 -24.74 -10.41 2.62
CA VAL A 11 -25.58 -9.73 1.62
C VAL A 11 -25.78 -10.75 0.49
N ASP A 12 -27.01 -10.88 0.02
CA ASP A 12 -27.30 -11.78 -1.09
C ASP A 12 -26.67 -11.20 -2.38
N PRO A 13 -25.68 -11.87 -3.01
CA PRO A 13 -25.07 -11.36 -4.24
C PRO A 13 -26.05 -11.11 -5.38
N ARG A 14 -27.23 -11.76 -5.35
CA ARG A 14 -28.31 -11.61 -6.33
C ARG A 14 -29.01 -10.24 -6.26
N GLU A 15 -28.76 -9.45 -5.22
CA GLU A 15 -29.24 -8.06 -5.14
C GLU A 15 -28.45 -7.11 -6.04
N PHE A 16 -27.37 -7.57 -6.69
CA PHE A 16 -26.54 -6.77 -7.57
C PHE A 16 -26.68 -7.24 -9.03
N ASP A 17 -26.61 -6.28 -9.96
CA ASP A 17 -26.45 -6.59 -11.37
C ASP A 17 -25.12 -7.31 -11.59
N LEU A 18 -25.17 -8.51 -12.15
CA LEU A 18 -23.97 -9.28 -12.42
C LEU A 18 -23.17 -8.63 -13.55
N PRO A 19 -21.84 -8.52 -13.42
CA PRO A 19 -21.00 -8.10 -14.53
C PRO A 19 -21.20 -9.01 -15.75
N GLU A 20 -21.10 -8.46 -16.96
CA GLU A 20 -21.23 -9.22 -18.20
C GLU A 20 -20.21 -10.37 -18.24
N GLY A 21 -20.70 -11.60 -18.42
CA GLY A 21 -19.87 -12.81 -18.45
C GLY A 21 -19.77 -13.59 -17.13
N PHE A 22 -20.36 -13.08 -16.02
CA PHE A 22 -20.45 -13.83 -14.76
C PHE A 22 -21.82 -14.47 -14.59
N SER A 23 -21.84 -15.66 -13.97
CA SER A 23 -23.06 -16.37 -13.57
C SER A 23 -23.23 -16.31 -12.06
N GLU A 24 -24.47 -16.55 -11.58
CA GLU A 24 -24.73 -16.68 -10.13
C GLU A 24 -23.86 -17.75 -9.45
N GLU A 25 -23.40 -18.76 -10.19
CA GLU A 25 -22.60 -19.88 -9.67
C GLU A 25 -21.15 -19.50 -9.34
N ASN A 26 -20.59 -18.46 -9.97
CA ASN A 26 -19.19 -18.06 -9.79
C ASN A 26 -19.00 -16.64 -9.26
N ILE A 27 -20.09 -15.93 -8.92
CA ILE A 27 -19.97 -14.56 -8.42
C ILE A 27 -19.27 -14.51 -7.06
N GLU A 28 -19.48 -15.51 -6.20
CA GLU A 28 -18.85 -15.58 -4.88
C GLU A 28 -17.32 -15.70 -4.96
N ASP A 29 -16.79 -16.20 -6.09
CA ASP A 29 -15.35 -16.32 -6.31
C ASP A 29 -14.68 -14.99 -6.70
N VAL A 30 -15.48 -14.02 -7.18
CA VAL A 30 -14.94 -12.76 -7.75
C VAL A 30 -15.48 -11.50 -7.09
N VAL A 31 -16.56 -11.60 -6.32
CA VAL A 31 -17.18 -10.46 -5.62
C VAL A 31 -17.26 -10.75 -4.12
N GLU A 32 -16.64 -9.90 -3.35
CA GLU A 32 -16.78 -9.89 -1.89
C GLU A 32 -17.46 -8.61 -1.43
N ILE A 33 -18.48 -8.74 -0.60
CA ILE A 33 -19.31 -7.62 -0.15
C ILE A 33 -18.89 -7.20 1.25
N PHE A 34 -18.70 -5.92 1.47
CA PHE A 34 -18.50 -5.34 2.79
C PHE A 34 -19.49 -4.20 3.06
N ASN A 35 -19.87 -4.03 4.33
CA ASN A 35 -20.71 -2.91 4.73
C ASN A 35 -19.89 -1.67 5.04
N THR A 36 -20.35 -0.53 4.54
CA THR A 36 -19.76 0.77 4.87
C THR A 36 -20.74 1.57 5.75
N PRO A 37 -20.38 1.89 7.02
CA PRO A 37 -21.22 2.64 7.94
C PRO A 37 -21.08 4.16 7.78
N LEU A 38 -20.69 4.64 6.61
CA LEU A 38 -20.32 6.04 6.41
C LEU A 38 -21.52 6.99 6.42
N ILE A 39 -21.30 8.10 7.12
CA ILE A 39 -22.18 9.27 7.03
C ILE A 39 -21.49 10.28 6.11
N GLY A 40 -22.03 10.43 4.90
CA GLY A 40 -21.61 11.48 3.96
C GLY A 40 -22.25 12.81 4.32
N HIS A 41 -21.58 13.92 3.95
CA HIS A 41 -22.14 15.27 4.12
C HIS A 41 -21.73 16.20 2.99
N TYR A 42 -22.57 17.19 2.74
CA TYR A 42 -22.25 18.30 1.87
C TYR A 42 -21.35 19.32 2.58
N ASN A 43 -20.53 20.01 1.81
CA ASN A 43 -19.80 21.19 2.25
C ASN A 43 -20.12 22.32 1.26
N TRP A 44 -20.91 23.30 1.71
CA TRP A 44 -21.38 24.40 0.88
C TRP A 44 -20.43 25.63 0.89
N ASP A 45 -19.33 25.54 1.63
CA ASP A 45 -18.27 26.53 1.59
C ASP A 45 -17.26 26.17 0.48
N TYR A 46 -17.32 26.91 -0.61
CA TYR A 46 -16.45 26.77 -1.78
C TYR A 46 -15.33 27.82 -1.76
N THR A 47 -15.07 28.45 -0.62
CA THR A 47 -14.02 29.46 -0.48
C THR A 47 -12.67 28.90 -0.89
N ASP A 48 -12.04 29.59 -1.81
CA ASP A 48 -10.74 29.21 -2.36
C ASP A 48 -9.62 29.67 -1.40
N ALA A 49 -9.23 28.79 -0.50
CA ALA A 49 -8.14 29.02 0.44
C ALA A 49 -6.84 28.40 -0.08
N ASP A 50 -5.74 29.16 0.01
CA ASP A 50 -4.39 28.66 -0.32
C ASP A 50 -3.87 27.75 0.82
N THR A 51 -4.40 26.53 0.86
CA THR A 51 -4.05 25.52 1.85
C THR A 51 -3.00 24.54 1.34
N ARG A 52 -2.32 23.83 2.27
CA ARG A 52 -1.42 22.73 1.92
C ARG A 52 -2.15 21.65 1.09
N ILE A 53 -3.40 21.36 1.41
CA ILE A 53 -4.21 20.34 0.71
C ILE A 53 -4.55 20.78 -0.71
N LYS A 54 -4.90 22.06 -0.91
CA LYS A 54 -5.13 22.61 -2.26
C LYS A 54 -3.87 22.48 -3.13
N LYS A 55 -2.69 22.79 -2.60
CA LYS A 55 -1.42 22.65 -3.33
C LYS A 55 -1.17 21.21 -3.77
N LEU A 56 -1.50 20.22 -2.93
CA LEU A 56 -1.42 18.81 -3.30
C LEU A 56 -2.40 18.44 -4.43
N TYR A 57 -3.64 18.94 -4.37
CA TYR A 57 -4.62 18.75 -5.44
C TYR A 57 -4.15 19.33 -6.77
N GLU A 58 -3.62 20.58 -6.75
CA GLU A 58 -3.07 21.21 -7.96
C GLU A 58 -1.84 20.45 -8.50
N LEU A 59 -1.02 19.88 -7.61
CA LEU A 59 0.12 19.05 -7.99
C LEU A 59 -0.35 17.72 -8.62
N GLY A 60 -1.37 17.07 -8.07
CA GLY A 60 -1.97 15.84 -8.62
C GLY A 60 -2.43 16.03 -10.06
N LYS A 61 -3.15 17.12 -10.34
CA LYS A 61 -3.57 17.46 -11.70
C LYS A 61 -2.39 17.64 -12.68
N LYS A 62 -1.29 18.24 -12.23
CA LYS A 62 -0.09 18.48 -13.07
C LYS A 62 0.74 17.24 -13.31
N LEU A 63 0.74 16.30 -12.37
CA LEU A 63 1.53 15.08 -12.42
C LEU A 63 0.74 13.87 -12.92
N ASN A 64 -0.48 14.08 -13.40
CA ASN A 64 -1.29 13.00 -13.98
C ASN A 64 -0.54 12.30 -15.11
N TRP A 65 -0.74 11.00 -15.22
CA TRP A 65 -0.11 10.14 -16.22
C TRP A 65 -1.09 9.06 -16.68
N ASP A 66 -0.80 8.42 -17.80
CA ASP A 66 -1.63 7.39 -18.43
C ASP A 66 -0.84 6.10 -18.59
N GLY A 67 -1.34 5.00 -18.02
CA GLY A 67 -0.68 3.69 -18.04
C GLY A 67 -0.47 3.12 -19.45
N SER A 68 -1.24 3.55 -20.44
CA SER A 68 -1.12 3.10 -21.84
C SER A 68 -0.18 3.97 -22.67
N ILE A 69 0.02 5.24 -22.27
CA ILE A 69 0.80 6.24 -23.02
C ILE A 69 2.18 6.43 -22.41
N ASP A 70 2.24 6.59 -21.08
CA ASP A 70 3.47 6.97 -20.36
C ASP A 70 4.33 5.78 -19.97
N LEU A 71 3.77 4.54 -19.99
CA LEU A 71 4.52 3.30 -19.75
C LEU A 71 4.90 2.62 -21.07
N ASP A 72 6.19 2.28 -21.19
CA ASP A 72 6.70 1.54 -22.34
C ASP A 72 6.58 0.02 -22.13
N TRP A 73 5.41 -0.53 -22.48
CA TRP A 73 5.10 -1.95 -22.32
C TRP A 73 6.02 -2.88 -23.15
N SER A 74 6.72 -2.36 -24.16
CA SER A 74 7.70 -3.14 -24.92
C SER A 74 8.95 -3.48 -24.12
N LYS A 75 9.18 -2.83 -22.97
CA LYS A 75 10.28 -3.08 -22.03
C LYS A 75 9.98 -4.11 -20.95
N ALA A 76 8.88 -4.84 -21.08
CA ALA A 76 8.59 -5.99 -20.23
C ALA A 76 9.65 -7.08 -20.41
N ILE A 77 10.00 -7.74 -19.30
CA ILE A 77 10.83 -8.95 -19.35
C ILE A 77 10.00 -10.15 -19.81
N LYS A 78 10.67 -11.17 -20.33
CA LYS A 78 10.03 -12.41 -20.75
C LYS A 78 10.14 -13.47 -19.66
N LYS A 79 9.18 -14.40 -19.64
CA LYS A 79 9.24 -15.56 -18.74
C LYS A 79 10.57 -16.32 -18.94
N GLY A 80 11.24 -16.63 -17.83
CA GLY A 80 12.56 -17.27 -17.81
C GLY A 80 13.73 -16.28 -17.73
N GLU A 81 13.51 -14.97 -17.91
CA GLU A 81 14.50 -13.95 -17.56
C GLU A 81 14.43 -13.66 -16.06
N ALA A 82 15.56 -13.39 -15.41
CA ALA A 82 15.61 -13.07 -14.01
C ALA A 82 14.83 -11.77 -13.70
N PRO A 83 13.78 -11.80 -12.87
CA PRO A 83 12.95 -10.62 -12.58
C PRO A 83 13.66 -9.61 -11.68
N VAL A 84 14.66 -10.07 -10.92
CA VAL A 84 15.49 -9.27 -10.03
C VAL A 84 16.96 -9.34 -10.42
N LYS A 85 17.76 -8.43 -9.89
CA LYS A 85 19.21 -8.37 -10.16
C LYS A 85 19.93 -9.67 -9.75
N ALA A 86 20.89 -10.09 -10.55
CA ALA A 86 21.62 -11.35 -10.36
C ALA A 86 22.31 -11.43 -8.98
N GLU A 87 22.78 -10.31 -8.44
CA GLU A 87 23.41 -10.24 -7.12
C GLU A 87 22.46 -10.65 -5.99
N LEU A 88 21.15 -10.43 -6.15
CA LEU A 88 20.14 -10.84 -5.18
C LEU A 88 19.89 -12.34 -5.26
N ILE A 89 19.82 -12.89 -6.47
CA ILE A 89 19.68 -14.34 -6.68
C ILE A 89 20.91 -15.08 -6.12
N ALA A 90 22.10 -14.51 -6.30
CA ALA A 90 23.34 -15.08 -5.78
C ALA A 90 23.47 -15.05 -4.25
N ARG A 91 22.73 -14.15 -3.58
CA ARG A 91 22.72 -14.00 -2.11
C ARG A 91 21.60 -14.75 -1.41
N MET A 92 20.82 -15.53 -2.14
CA MET A 92 19.77 -16.35 -1.52
C MET A 92 20.36 -17.32 -0.51
N GLU A 93 19.66 -17.48 0.61
CA GLU A 93 20.08 -18.32 1.73
C GLU A 93 19.06 -19.46 1.97
N GLY A 94 19.41 -20.36 2.87
CA GLY A 94 18.56 -21.48 3.25
C GLY A 94 18.22 -22.44 2.10
N PRO A 95 17.01 -23.00 2.05
CA PRO A 95 16.60 -23.94 1.02
C PRO A 95 16.72 -23.41 -0.40
N LEU A 96 16.51 -22.11 -0.61
CA LEU A 96 16.60 -21.46 -1.92
C LEU A 96 18.02 -21.50 -2.50
N ALA A 97 19.05 -21.39 -1.65
CA ALA A 97 20.44 -21.42 -2.09
C ALA A 97 20.83 -22.79 -2.70
N SER A 98 20.16 -23.86 -2.32
CA SER A 98 20.43 -25.23 -2.80
C SER A 98 19.77 -25.53 -4.15
N LEU A 99 18.84 -24.69 -4.62
CA LEU A 99 18.16 -24.90 -5.90
C LEU A 99 19.08 -24.60 -7.09
N PRO A 100 18.91 -25.29 -8.22
CA PRO A 100 19.49 -24.89 -9.50
C PRO A 100 19.15 -23.45 -9.86
N GLU A 101 19.99 -22.79 -10.65
CA GLU A 101 19.79 -21.38 -11.00
C GLU A 101 18.45 -21.14 -11.72
N GLU A 102 18.07 -22.02 -12.62
CA GLU A 102 16.78 -21.95 -13.33
C GLU A 102 15.58 -21.97 -12.37
N GLU A 103 15.61 -22.87 -11.37
CA GLU A 103 14.56 -22.97 -10.36
C GLU A 103 14.54 -21.74 -9.43
N ARG A 104 15.71 -21.17 -9.10
CA ARG A 104 15.79 -19.90 -8.34
C ARG A 104 15.17 -18.74 -9.12
N ILE A 105 15.42 -18.67 -10.43
CA ILE A 105 14.82 -17.66 -11.31
C ILE A 105 13.29 -17.85 -11.34
N GLU A 106 12.81 -19.08 -11.48
CA GLU A 106 11.37 -19.39 -11.47
C GLU A 106 10.73 -19.06 -10.11
N TYR A 107 11.39 -19.42 -9.00
CA TYR A 107 10.93 -18.99 -7.68
C TYR A 107 10.81 -17.48 -7.56
N MET A 108 11.84 -16.73 -7.99
CA MET A 108 11.83 -15.26 -7.94
C MET A 108 10.76 -14.65 -8.86
N TRP A 109 10.43 -15.34 -9.95
CA TRP A 109 9.30 -14.94 -10.80
C TRP A 109 7.98 -15.00 -10.03
N HIS A 110 7.75 -16.08 -9.34
CA HIS A 110 6.57 -16.28 -8.50
C HIS A 110 6.55 -15.36 -7.28
N ASP A 111 7.68 -15.13 -6.62
CA ASP A 111 7.81 -14.21 -5.48
C ASP A 111 7.56 -12.74 -5.89
N THR A 112 8.07 -12.35 -7.06
CA THR A 112 7.75 -11.04 -7.65
C THR A 112 6.27 -10.92 -7.96
N ALA A 113 5.65 -11.93 -8.58
CA ALA A 113 4.23 -11.95 -8.88
C ALA A 113 3.38 -11.93 -7.60
N TRP A 114 3.76 -12.68 -6.56
CA TRP A 114 3.09 -12.63 -5.26
C TRP A 114 3.13 -11.22 -4.67
N SER A 115 4.29 -10.59 -4.65
CA SER A 115 4.46 -9.22 -4.13
C SER A 115 3.62 -8.22 -4.90
N LEU A 116 3.62 -8.29 -6.25
CA LEU A 116 2.82 -7.41 -7.10
C LEU A 116 1.31 -7.65 -6.95
N SER A 117 0.90 -8.90 -6.67
CA SER A 117 -0.50 -9.20 -6.35
C SER A 117 -0.92 -8.55 -5.03
N GLN A 118 -0.04 -8.56 -4.00
CA GLN A 118 -0.32 -7.85 -2.75
C GLN A 118 -0.38 -6.33 -2.95
N PHE A 119 0.40 -5.77 -3.87
CA PHE A 119 0.27 -4.36 -4.26
C PHE A 119 -1.09 -4.13 -4.93
N LEU A 120 -1.44 -4.88 -5.97
CA LEU A 120 -2.74 -4.78 -6.64
C LEU A 120 -3.91 -4.78 -5.65
N HIS A 121 -3.93 -5.72 -4.71
CA HIS A 121 -5.02 -5.83 -3.72
C HIS A 121 -4.99 -4.65 -2.72
N GLY A 122 -3.80 -4.17 -2.36
CA GLY A 122 -3.63 -2.97 -1.54
C GLY A 122 -4.18 -1.73 -2.23
N GLU A 123 -3.86 -1.53 -3.53
CA GLU A 123 -4.35 -0.43 -4.36
C GLU A 123 -5.88 -0.46 -4.51
N GLN A 124 -6.47 -1.65 -4.67
CA GLN A 124 -7.93 -1.76 -4.67
C GLN A 124 -8.53 -1.32 -3.32
N GLY A 125 -7.91 -1.72 -2.20
CA GLY A 125 -8.29 -1.24 -0.87
C GLY A 125 -8.17 0.28 -0.75
N ALA A 126 -7.07 0.87 -1.24
CA ALA A 126 -6.83 2.31 -1.25
C ALA A 126 -7.84 3.05 -2.12
N LEU A 127 -8.17 2.52 -3.31
CA LEU A 127 -9.24 3.03 -4.18
C LEU A 127 -10.57 3.14 -3.44
N LEU A 128 -10.97 2.09 -2.73
CA LEU A 128 -12.21 2.06 -1.98
C LEU A 128 -12.19 3.03 -0.79
N VAL A 129 -11.08 3.10 -0.03
CA VAL A 129 -10.93 4.04 1.08
C VAL A 129 -10.95 5.49 0.59
N ALA A 130 -10.21 5.82 -0.47
CA ALA A 130 -10.20 7.15 -1.06
C ALA A 130 -11.59 7.57 -1.53
N SER A 131 -12.36 6.66 -2.15
CA SER A 131 -13.75 6.91 -2.55
C SER A 131 -14.67 7.23 -1.36
N GLN A 132 -14.48 6.53 -0.24
CA GLN A 132 -15.20 6.82 1.00
C GLN A 132 -14.86 8.21 1.55
N LEU A 133 -13.59 8.61 1.49
CA LEU A 133 -13.14 9.94 1.94
C LEU A 133 -13.76 11.08 1.12
N VAL A 134 -14.10 10.88 -0.15
CA VAL A 134 -14.87 11.85 -0.96
C VAL A 134 -16.19 12.21 -0.28
N SER A 135 -16.88 11.23 0.30
CA SER A 135 -18.16 11.44 1.00
C SER A 135 -18.00 12.00 2.40
N CYS A 136 -17.04 11.50 3.19
CA CYS A 136 -16.99 11.73 4.64
C CYS A 136 -15.89 12.72 5.10
N ALA A 137 -14.95 13.13 4.25
CA ALA A 137 -13.94 14.11 4.64
C ALA A 137 -14.57 15.46 5.02
N PRO A 138 -14.14 16.07 6.17
CA PRO A 138 -14.85 17.22 6.73
C PRO A 138 -14.78 18.50 5.90
N THR A 139 -13.74 18.70 5.07
CA THR A 139 -13.55 19.93 4.31
C THR A 139 -13.69 19.73 2.81
N TYR A 140 -14.11 20.79 2.10
CA TYR A 140 -14.25 20.77 0.64
C TYR A 140 -12.92 20.43 -0.05
N GLN A 141 -11.80 21.04 0.40
CA GLN A 141 -10.48 20.76 -0.17
C GLN A 141 -10.05 19.29 0.02
N ALA A 142 -10.36 18.70 1.17
CA ALA A 142 -10.08 17.29 1.40
C ALA A 142 -10.93 16.38 0.48
N LYS A 143 -12.19 16.72 0.22
CA LYS A 143 -13.03 15.99 -0.74
C LYS A 143 -12.47 16.04 -2.16
N LEU A 144 -12.02 17.22 -2.60
CA LEU A 144 -11.40 17.38 -3.93
C LEU A 144 -10.11 16.57 -4.05
N TYR A 145 -9.27 16.60 -3.01
CA TYR A 145 -8.05 15.80 -3.02
C TYR A 145 -8.35 14.30 -2.99
N ALA A 146 -9.26 13.85 -2.12
CA ALA A 146 -9.68 12.45 -2.07
C ALA A 146 -10.22 11.96 -3.44
N ALA A 147 -10.96 12.79 -4.17
CA ALA A 147 -11.40 12.46 -5.52
C ALA A 147 -10.24 12.30 -6.51
N SER A 148 -9.20 13.14 -6.42
CA SER A 148 -7.99 12.99 -7.25
C SER A 148 -7.19 11.75 -6.86
N GLN A 149 -7.09 11.43 -5.56
CA GLN A 149 -6.49 10.20 -5.09
C GLN A 149 -7.27 8.97 -5.59
N THR A 150 -8.60 8.96 -5.51
CA THR A 150 -9.44 7.87 -6.06
C THR A 150 -9.10 7.60 -7.53
N PHE A 151 -8.85 8.63 -8.32
CA PHE A 151 -8.44 8.47 -9.72
C PHE A 151 -7.00 7.94 -9.86
N ASP A 152 -6.07 8.37 -9.00
CA ASP A 152 -4.71 7.83 -8.97
C ASP A 152 -4.74 6.32 -8.63
N GLU A 153 -5.51 5.90 -7.60
CA GLU A 153 -5.63 4.49 -7.20
C GLU A 153 -6.30 3.61 -8.27
N ALA A 154 -7.30 4.13 -8.99
CA ALA A 154 -7.91 3.41 -10.11
C ALA A 154 -6.87 3.08 -11.19
N ARG A 155 -5.97 4.01 -11.49
CA ARG A 155 -4.87 3.83 -12.45
C ARG A 155 -3.82 2.85 -11.91
N HIS A 156 -3.51 2.88 -10.60
CA HIS A 156 -2.60 1.92 -9.97
C HIS A 156 -3.14 0.49 -10.08
N VAL A 157 -4.41 0.28 -9.76
CA VAL A 157 -5.09 -1.03 -9.95
C VAL A 157 -4.98 -1.47 -11.40
N GLU A 158 -5.31 -0.60 -12.36
CA GLU A 158 -5.25 -0.91 -13.79
C GLU A 158 -3.87 -1.40 -14.22
N VAL A 159 -2.81 -0.67 -13.87
CA VAL A 159 -1.46 -1.01 -14.36
C VAL A 159 -0.86 -2.22 -13.67
N PHE A 160 -1.12 -2.46 -12.37
CA PHE A 160 -0.68 -3.67 -11.69
C PHE A 160 -1.44 -4.90 -12.20
N ALA A 161 -2.76 -4.82 -12.39
CA ALA A 161 -3.56 -5.91 -12.95
C ALA A 161 -3.09 -6.26 -14.37
N ARG A 162 -2.84 -5.24 -15.20
CA ARG A 162 -2.30 -5.44 -16.55
C ARG A 162 -0.91 -6.08 -16.53
N TYR A 163 -0.01 -5.63 -15.65
CA TYR A 163 1.33 -6.21 -15.52
C TYR A 163 1.27 -7.68 -15.10
N LEU A 164 0.45 -8.02 -14.11
CA LEU A 164 0.26 -9.40 -13.65
C LEU A 164 -0.29 -10.28 -14.76
N LYS A 165 -1.28 -9.80 -15.52
CA LYS A 165 -1.90 -10.54 -16.62
C LYS A 165 -0.98 -10.71 -17.83
N GLU A 166 -0.34 -9.63 -18.30
CA GLU A 166 0.38 -9.62 -19.59
C GLU A 166 1.86 -10.03 -19.43
N VAL A 167 2.48 -9.77 -18.28
CA VAL A 167 3.92 -10.01 -18.05
C VAL A 167 4.14 -11.21 -17.13
N SER A 168 3.57 -11.18 -15.92
CA SER A 168 3.78 -12.25 -14.93
C SER A 168 3.08 -13.56 -15.33
N GLY A 169 1.88 -13.49 -15.89
CA GLY A 169 1.04 -14.64 -16.25
C GLY A 169 0.51 -15.42 -15.03
N VAL A 170 0.68 -14.88 -13.82
CA VAL A 170 0.20 -15.46 -12.57
C VAL A 170 -0.17 -14.36 -11.58
N GLU A 171 -1.27 -14.55 -10.85
CA GLU A 171 -1.76 -13.69 -9.77
C GLU A 171 -2.00 -14.54 -8.53
N TYR A 172 -1.77 -13.96 -7.37
CA TYR A 172 -1.96 -14.60 -6.08
C TYR A 172 -3.08 -13.92 -5.29
N PRO A 173 -3.81 -14.65 -4.44
CA PRO A 173 -4.85 -14.07 -3.60
C PRO A 173 -4.27 -13.07 -2.60
N ILE A 174 -5.15 -12.22 -2.08
CA ILE A 174 -4.78 -11.25 -1.03
C ILE A 174 -4.31 -11.97 0.23
N ASN A 175 -3.23 -11.47 0.82
CA ASN A 175 -2.77 -11.93 2.13
C ASN A 175 -3.79 -11.62 3.22
N LYS A 176 -4.08 -12.59 4.09
CA LYS A 176 -5.10 -12.47 5.16
C LYS A 176 -4.90 -11.28 6.10
N ASN A 177 -3.65 -10.93 6.42
CA ASN A 177 -3.35 -9.81 7.31
C ASN A 177 -3.63 -8.46 6.61
N LEU A 178 -3.25 -8.34 5.33
CA LEU A 178 -3.59 -7.16 4.53
C LEU A 178 -5.09 -6.99 4.43
N LYS A 179 -5.80 -8.07 4.09
CA LYS A 179 -7.25 -8.08 3.98
C LYS A 179 -7.92 -7.64 5.29
N SER A 180 -7.52 -8.23 6.43
CA SER A 180 -8.11 -7.90 7.74
C SER A 180 -7.95 -6.42 8.12
N LEU A 181 -6.82 -5.80 7.77
CA LEU A 181 -6.61 -4.38 8.01
C LEU A 181 -7.45 -3.51 7.07
N ILE A 182 -7.50 -3.86 5.78
CA ILE A 182 -8.34 -3.14 4.79
C ILE A 182 -9.82 -3.21 5.21
N ASP A 183 -10.32 -4.40 5.56
CA ASP A 183 -11.70 -4.60 6.03
C ASP A 183 -12.01 -3.73 7.26
N LYS A 184 -11.07 -3.67 8.22
CA LYS A 184 -11.19 -2.81 9.40
C LYS A 184 -11.26 -1.33 9.04
N ILE A 185 -10.41 -0.88 8.12
CA ILE A 185 -10.39 0.52 7.65
C ILE A 185 -11.69 0.86 6.93
N LEU A 186 -12.14 0.00 6.02
CA LEU A 186 -13.36 0.22 5.23
C LEU A 186 -14.62 0.23 6.08
N SER A 187 -14.71 -0.63 7.11
CA SER A 187 -15.88 -0.77 7.97
C SER A 187 -15.91 0.18 9.17
N ASP A 188 -14.84 0.92 9.47
CA ASP A 188 -14.84 1.88 10.58
C ASP A 188 -15.60 3.17 10.19
N PRO A 189 -16.54 3.68 11.03
CA PRO A 189 -17.29 4.90 10.73
C PRO A 189 -16.45 6.18 10.85
N ARG A 190 -15.27 6.12 11.43
CA ARG A 190 -14.41 7.28 11.70
C ARG A 190 -13.51 7.57 10.51
N TRP A 191 -13.69 8.71 9.89
CA TRP A 191 -12.91 9.10 8.71
C TRP A 191 -11.40 9.23 9.02
N ASP A 192 -11.03 9.66 10.22
CA ASP A 192 -9.63 9.83 10.64
C ASP A 192 -8.88 8.49 10.77
N LEU A 193 -9.55 7.42 11.18
CA LEU A 193 -8.95 6.07 11.18
C LEU A 193 -8.68 5.57 9.75
N LYS A 194 -9.47 6.00 8.76
CA LYS A 194 -9.20 5.69 7.35
C LYS A 194 -7.87 6.31 6.92
N PHE A 195 -7.61 7.57 7.29
CA PHE A 195 -6.34 8.23 7.03
C PHE A 195 -5.17 7.55 7.75
N ILE A 196 -5.33 7.22 9.04
CA ILE A 196 -4.26 6.57 9.83
C ILE A 196 -3.93 5.20 9.23
N GLY A 197 -4.94 4.38 8.97
CA GLY A 197 -4.75 3.02 8.47
C GLY A 197 -4.23 2.98 7.04
N MET A 198 -4.81 3.77 6.14
CA MET A 198 -4.45 3.76 4.72
C MET A 198 -3.27 4.69 4.44
N GLN A 199 -3.43 6.00 4.50
CA GLN A 199 -2.41 6.95 4.04
C GLN A 199 -1.13 6.92 4.89
N ILE A 200 -1.23 6.71 6.21
CA ILE A 200 -0.03 6.71 7.06
C ILE A 200 0.64 5.34 7.09
N ILE A 201 -0.13 4.27 7.29
CA ILE A 201 0.45 2.93 7.55
C ILE A 201 0.59 2.14 6.25
N ILE A 202 -0.49 1.84 5.53
CA ILE A 202 -0.43 0.98 4.33
C ILE A 202 0.38 1.66 3.23
N GLU A 203 0.04 2.88 2.83
CA GLU A 203 0.76 3.61 1.77
C GLU A 203 2.17 4.04 2.22
N GLY A 204 2.36 4.34 3.53
CA GLY A 204 3.69 4.59 4.08
C GLY A 204 4.63 3.39 3.93
N LEU A 205 4.15 2.17 4.19
CA LEU A 205 4.91 0.93 3.95
C LEU A 205 5.06 0.64 2.45
N ALA A 206 4.01 0.89 1.66
CA ALA A 206 4.03 0.70 0.22
C ALA A 206 5.09 1.55 -0.47
N LEU A 207 5.28 2.81 -0.07
CA LEU A 207 6.36 3.67 -0.58
C LEU A 207 7.74 3.03 -0.47
N ALA A 208 8.05 2.41 0.67
CA ALA A 208 9.34 1.75 0.86
C ALA A 208 9.42 0.45 0.03
N ALA A 209 8.34 -0.32 -0.04
CA ALA A 209 8.27 -1.55 -0.84
C ALA A 209 8.39 -1.26 -2.34
N PHE A 210 7.72 -0.24 -2.86
CA PHE A 210 7.85 0.21 -4.25
C PHE A 210 9.27 0.70 -4.56
N GLN A 211 9.90 1.44 -3.64
CA GLN A 211 11.28 1.88 -3.82
C GLN A 211 12.23 0.68 -3.90
N THR A 212 12.07 -0.33 -3.06
CA THR A 212 12.83 -1.58 -3.12
C THR A 212 12.61 -2.29 -4.46
N THR A 213 11.36 -2.43 -4.89
CA THR A 213 11.02 -3.04 -6.19
C THR A 213 11.69 -2.29 -7.34
N LYS A 214 11.68 -0.95 -7.30
CA LYS A 214 12.36 -0.11 -8.30
C LYS A 214 13.87 -0.35 -8.33
N GLU A 215 14.50 -0.52 -7.18
CA GLU A 215 15.95 -0.71 -7.04
C GLU A 215 16.40 -2.13 -7.39
N THR A 216 15.57 -3.13 -7.11
CA THR A 216 15.93 -4.54 -7.23
C THR A 216 15.51 -5.17 -8.55
N SER A 217 14.46 -4.66 -9.20
CA SER A 217 13.93 -5.24 -10.44
C SER A 217 14.87 -5.09 -11.63
N ASN A 218 14.99 -6.15 -12.43
CA ASN A 218 15.60 -6.10 -13.76
C ASN A 218 14.64 -5.60 -14.84
N CYS A 219 13.32 -5.68 -14.63
CA CYS A 219 12.32 -5.24 -15.60
C CYS A 219 12.28 -3.72 -15.70
N ALA A 220 12.64 -3.17 -16.86
CA ALA A 220 12.62 -1.72 -17.09
C ALA A 220 11.20 -1.14 -17.05
N LEU A 221 10.21 -1.89 -17.55
CA LEU A 221 8.80 -1.52 -17.45
C LEU A 221 8.36 -1.43 -15.97
N LEU A 222 8.68 -2.45 -15.14
CA LEU A 222 8.29 -2.44 -13.73
C LEU A 222 8.94 -1.28 -12.97
N ARG A 223 10.21 -0.99 -13.23
CA ARG A 223 10.87 0.18 -12.65
C ARG A 223 10.23 1.50 -13.03
N GLN A 224 9.74 1.61 -14.27
CA GLN A 224 9.01 2.80 -14.74
C GLN A 224 7.63 2.89 -14.08
N LEU A 225 6.88 1.79 -14.03
CA LEU A 225 5.58 1.69 -13.40
C LEU A 225 5.64 2.15 -11.93
N VAL A 226 6.47 1.48 -11.11
CA VAL A 226 6.58 1.85 -9.69
C VAL A 226 7.17 3.24 -9.48
N HIS A 227 7.92 3.80 -10.43
CA HIS A 227 8.38 5.19 -10.35
C HIS A 227 7.20 6.18 -10.37
N TYR A 228 6.21 5.95 -11.24
CA TYR A 228 5.03 6.80 -11.30
C TYR A 228 4.15 6.61 -10.06
N VAL A 229 3.93 5.37 -9.63
CA VAL A 229 3.16 5.05 -8.42
C VAL A 229 3.80 5.70 -7.18
N ILE A 230 5.10 5.54 -6.94
CA ILE A 230 5.82 6.19 -5.81
C ILE A 230 5.56 7.70 -5.75
N ARG A 231 5.52 8.36 -6.90
CA ARG A 231 5.28 9.79 -6.98
C ARG A 231 3.87 10.19 -6.54
N ASP A 232 2.91 9.33 -6.85
CA ASP A 232 1.51 9.52 -6.48
C ASP A 232 1.34 9.22 -4.98
N GLU A 233 1.86 8.09 -4.48
CA GLU A 233 1.82 7.69 -3.07
C GLU A 233 2.47 8.72 -2.13
N ALA A 234 3.56 9.34 -2.56
CA ALA A 234 4.18 10.41 -1.76
C ALA A 234 3.22 11.60 -1.52
N ARG A 235 2.30 11.87 -2.46
CA ARG A 235 1.25 12.88 -2.29
C ARG A 235 0.15 12.40 -1.35
N HIS A 236 -0.24 11.12 -1.45
CA HIS A 236 -1.28 10.51 -0.61
C HIS A 236 -0.85 10.49 0.86
N VAL A 237 0.36 10.03 1.16
CA VAL A 237 0.93 10.10 2.51
C VAL A 237 1.02 11.55 3.01
N THR A 238 1.45 12.49 2.15
CA THR A 238 1.52 13.91 2.52
C THR A 238 0.15 14.49 2.83
N PHE A 239 -0.88 14.08 2.10
CA PHE A 239 -2.27 14.45 2.39
C PHE A 239 -2.70 13.96 3.77
N GLY A 240 -2.49 12.68 4.06
CA GLY A 240 -2.81 12.08 5.35
C GLY A 240 -2.12 12.81 6.50
N VAL A 241 -0.80 13.01 6.42
CA VAL A 241 -0.02 13.69 7.45
C VAL A 241 -0.51 15.13 7.67
N ASN A 242 -0.65 15.92 6.61
CA ASN A 242 -1.04 17.32 6.74
C ASN A 242 -2.45 17.51 7.30
N TYR A 243 -3.36 16.58 7.00
CA TYR A 243 -4.73 16.66 7.45
C TYR A 243 -4.89 16.17 8.90
N LEU A 244 -4.22 15.06 9.24
CA LEU A 244 -4.25 14.50 10.59
C LEU A 244 -3.51 15.38 11.61
N GLU A 245 -2.39 16.03 11.22
CA GLU A 245 -1.62 16.91 12.10
C GLU A 245 -2.49 18.03 12.71
N GLU A 246 -3.36 18.62 11.90
CA GLU A 246 -4.30 19.66 12.35
C GLU A 246 -5.47 19.04 13.17
N PHE A 247 -6.04 17.95 12.68
CA PHE A 247 -7.21 17.35 13.31
C PHE A 247 -6.90 16.72 14.67
N LEU A 248 -5.84 15.93 14.79
CA LEU A 248 -5.50 15.24 16.05
C LEU A 248 -5.19 16.22 17.17
N SER A 249 -4.69 17.43 16.87
CA SER A 249 -4.48 18.48 17.86
C SER A 249 -5.78 19.01 18.49
N THR A 250 -6.93 18.73 17.89
CA THR A 250 -8.25 19.16 18.41
C THR A 250 -8.93 18.10 19.30
N LEU A 251 -8.37 16.90 19.34
CA LEU A 251 -8.93 15.77 20.09
C LEU A 251 -8.52 15.81 21.58
N SER A 252 -9.32 15.17 22.43
CA SER A 252 -8.95 14.90 23.81
C SER A 252 -7.82 13.85 23.89
N GLU A 253 -7.09 13.84 24.99
CA GLU A 253 -6.03 12.84 25.25
C GLU A 253 -6.54 11.39 25.07
N GLN A 254 -7.75 11.09 25.56
CA GLN A 254 -8.33 9.75 25.43
C GLN A 254 -8.63 9.38 23.96
N GLU A 255 -9.08 10.33 23.17
CA GLU A 255 -9.32 10.13 21.74
C GLU A 255 -8.02 9.94 20.97
N VAL A 256 -6.96 10.69 21.30
CA VAL A 256 -5.62 10.50 20.72
C VAL A 256 -5.08 9.13 21.07
N GLU A 257 -5.21 8.69 22.33
CA GLU A 257 -4.77 7.35 22.76
C GLU A 257 -5.49 6.21 22.03
N ASP A 258 -6.79 6.35 21.76
CA ASP A 258 -7.54 5.36 20.97
C ASP A 258 -7.00 5.26 19.53
N ARG A 259 -6.65 6.39 18.91
CA ARG A 259 -6.02 6.44 17.58
C ARG A 259 -4.59 5.90 17.59
N ALA A 260 -3.84 6.21 18.63
CA ALA A 260 -2.48 5.70 18.82
C ALA A 260 -2.46 4.17 18.97
N MET A 261 -3.40 3.62 19.73
CA MET A 261 -3.55 2.17 19.88
C MET A 261 -3.97 1.50 18.56
N PHE A 262 -4.91 2.09 17.82
CA PHE A 262 -5.27 1.60 16.48
C PHE A 262 -4.04 1.58 15.54
N ALA A 263 -3.25 2.66 15.52
CA ALA A 263 -2.05 2.74 14.70
C ALA A 263 -1.03 1.66 15.08
N TYR A 264 -0.83 1.41 16.38
CA TYR A 264 0.04 0.34 16.86
C TYR A 264 -0.47 -1.05 16.40
N GLU A 265 -1.75 -1.35 16.61
CA GLU A 265 -2.35 -2.63 16.19
C GLU A 265 -2.23 -2.84 14.68
N ALA A 266 -2.45 -1.80 13.88
CA ALA A 266 -2.26 -1.84 12.43
C ALA A 266 -0.79 -2.10 12.04
N CYS A 267 0.17 -1.49 12.73
CA CYS A 267 1.60 -1.76 12.53
C CYS A 267 1.96 -3.22 12.85
N VAL A 268 1.39 -3.82 13.91
CA VAL A 268 1.59 -5.23 14.24
C VAL A 268 1.07 -6.13 13.11
N VAL A 269 -0.15 -5.90 12.66
CA VAL A 269 -0.75 -6.68 11.55
C VAL A 269 0.09 -6.58 10.29
N MET A 270 0.56 -5.37 9.95
CA MET A 270 1.38 -5.16 8.76
C MET A 270 2.78 -5.75 8.90
N ARG A 271 3.39 -5.76 10.10
CA ARG A 271 4.66 -6.42 10.36
C ARG A 271 4.57 -7.92 10.10
N ASP A 272 3.51 -8.56 10.59
CA ASP A 272 3.27 -10.00 10.39
C ASP A 272 3.04 -10.37 8.91
N ARG A 273 2.52 -9.42 8.11
CA ARG A 273 2.32 -9.60 6.68
C ARG A 273 3.63 -9.59 5.87
N ILE A 274 4.65 -8.86 6.31
CA ILE A 274 5.90 -8.66 5.55
C ILE A 274 6.63 -9.98 5.32
N ILE A 275 6.44 -10.95 6.19
CA ILE A 275 7.02 -12.29 6.06
C ILE A 275 6.15 -13.11 5.11
N ASN A 276 6.60 -13.28 3.87
CA ASN A 276 5.95 -14.19 2.92
C ASN A 276 6.21 -15.64 3.32
N THR A 277 5.25 -16.26 4.01
CA THR A 277 5.32 -17.67 4.38
C THR A 277 4.60 -18.58 3.38
N GLU A 278 3.62 -18.05 2.67
CA GLU A 278 2.70 -18.81 1.82
C GLU A 278 3.39 -19.43 0.59
N LEU A 279 4.17 -18.63 -0.14
CA LEU A 279 4.84 -19.08 -1.35
C LEU A 279 5.93 -20.11 -1.05
N PRO A 280 6.92 -19.87 -0.15
CA PRO A 280 7.93 -20.86 0.14
C PRO A 280 7.35 -22.14 0.79
N ALA A 281 6.31 -22.04 1.62
CA ALA A 281 5.63 -23.21 2.18
C ALA A 281 5.09 -24.14 1.08
N ARG A 282 4.42 -23.57 0.08
CA ARG A 282 3.94 -24.34 -1.09
C ARG A 282 5.07 -24.85 -1.96
N TRP A 283 6.10 -24.03 -2.18
CA TRP A 283 7.23 -24.41 -3.04
C TRP A 283 8.03 -25.59 -2.52
N PHE A 284 8.32 -25.58 -1.21
CA PHE A 284 9.10 -26.63 -0.55
C PHE A 284 8.25 -27.73 0.08
N ASN A 285 6.92 -27.62 0.02
CA ASN A 285 5.98 -28.56 0.65
C ASN A 285 6.25 -28.73 2.16
N ILE A 286 6.44 -27.62 2.86
CA ILE A 286 6.59 -27.54 4.32
C ILE A 286 5.54 -26.59 4.89
N SER A 287 5.35 -26.59 6.22
CA SER A 287 4.36 -25.73 6.84
C SER A 287 4.79 -24.25 6.83
N GLU A 288 3.81 -23.33 6.84
CA GLU A 288 4.09 -21.89 7.01
C GLU A 288 4.77 -21.58 8.35
N GLU A 289 4.52 -22.37 9.38
CA GLU A 289 5.16 -22.23 10.70
C GLU A 289 6.66 -22.52 10.62
N GLU A 290 7.06 -23.59 9.94
CA GLU A 290 8.46 -23.91 9.71
C GLU A 290 9.17 -22.81 8.91
N ILE A 291 8.51 -22.26 7.88
CA ILE A 291 9.05 -21.10 7.14
C ILE A 291 9.19 -19.90 8.07
N ARG A 292 8.20 -19.64 8.88
CA ARG A 292 8.23 -18.51 9.84
C ARG A 292 9.38 -18.65 10.84
N GLU A 293 9.60 -19.83 11.39
CA GLU A 293 10.72 -20.10 12.30
C GLU A 293 12.09 -19.89 11.63
N MET A 294 12.22 -20.25 10.35
CA MET A 294 13.44 -20.02 9.56
C MET A 294 13.71 -18.53 9.31
N LEU A 295 12.66 -17.72 9.20
CA LEU A 295 12.75 -16.29 8.83
C LEU A 295 12.81 -15.35 10.05
N ILE A 296 12.30 -15.75 11.21
CA ILE A 296 12.22 -14.91 12.43
C ILE A 296 13.63 -14.44 12.94
N ASN A 297 14.69 -15.16 12.61
CA ASN A 297 16.06 -14.81 13.04
C ASN A 297 16.95 -14.45 11.84
N ASN A 298 16.37 -14.04 10.73
CA ASN A 298 17.10 -13.68 9.52
C ASN A 298 17.40 -12.17 9.49
N GLU A 299 18.68 -11.78 9.61
CA GLU A 299 19.09 -10.37 9.59
C GLU A 299 18.61 -9.62 8.34
N THR A 300 18.55 -10.28 7.19
CA THR A 300 18.08 -9.68 5.94
C THR A 300 16.60 -9.35 6.02
N GLN A 301 15.78 -10.25 6.61
CA GLN A 301 14.36 -10.04 6.83
C GLN A 301 14.12 -8.89 7.83
N ASP A 302 14.88 -8.86 8.92
CA ASP A 302 14.80 -7.77 9.91
C ASP A 302 15.18 -6.43 9.30
N MET A 303 16.26 -6.37 8.52
CA MET A 303 16.66 -5.15 7.80
C MET A 303 15.56 -4.67 6.84
N PHE A 304 14.93 -5.59 6.10
CA PHE A 304 13.83 -5.25 5.19
C PHE A 304 12.62 -4.71 5.94
N THR A 305 12.18 -5.41 7.00
CA THR A 305 11.07 -4.98 7.86
C THR A 305 11.34 -3.59 8.43
N ASN A 306 12.51 -3.39 8.95
CA ASN A 306 12.96 -2.15 9.54
C ASN A 306 12.97 -0.99 8.53
N MET A 307 13.47 -1.24 7.33
CA MET A 307 13.47 -0.23 6.25
C MET A 307 12.04 0.21 5.89
N LEU A 308 11.07 -0.71 5.84
CA LEU A 308 9.68 -0.37 5.57
C LEU A 308 9.12 0.58 6.64
N PHE A 309 9.34 0.29 7.91
CA PHE A 309 8.85 1.13 9.02
C PHE A 309 9.57 2.48 9.15
N SER A 310 10.74 2.66 8.53
CA SER A 310 11.43 3.96 8.47
C SER A 310 10.60 5.05 7.77
N ARG A 311 9.56 4.67 7.03
CA ARG A 311 8.62 5.59 6.37
C ARG A 311 7.38 5.88 7.21
N VAL A 312 7.01 4.98 8.11
CA VAL A 312 5.81 5.08 8.95
C VAL A 312 6.10 5.80 10.26
N MET A 313 7.17 5.40 10.98
CA MET A 313 7.45 5.89 12.33
C MET A 313 7.63 7.41 12.43
N PRO A 314 8.34 8.09 11.51
CA PRO A 314 8.46 9.56 11.55
C PRO A 314 7.11 10.27 11.34
N ASN A 315 6.23 9.69 10.51
CA ASN A 315 4.90 10.25 10.29
C ASN A 315 4.01 10.10 11.52
N LEU A 316 4.01 8.93 12.17
CA LEU A 316 3.30 8.71 13.44
C LEU A 316 3.79 9.66 14.53
N LYS A 317 5.11 9.89 14.63
CA LYS A 317 5.70 10.88 15.53
C LYS A 317 5.19 12.28 15.24
N ARG A 318 5.23 12.69 13.97
CA ARG A 318 4.83 14.03 13.53
C ARG A 318 3.37 14.34 13.83
N ILE A 319 2.48 13.37 13.63
CA ILE A 319 1.04 13.55 13.90
C ILE A 319 0.66 13.30 15.38
N GLY A 320 1.62 13.02 16.26
CA GLY A 320 1.41 12.89 17.71
C GLY A 320 0.83 11.56 18.17
N LEU A 321 0.94 10.49 17.36
CA LEU A 321 0.42 9.16 17.71
C LEU A 321 1.46 8.24 18.38
N LEU A 322 2.69 8.70 18.65
CA LEU A 322 3.65 7.99 19.50
C LEU A 322 3.54 8.50 20.94
N THR A 323 2.41 8.21 21.58
CA THR A 323 2.12 8.60 22.96
C THR A 323 2.94 7.79 23.96
N ASP A 324 3.04 8.28 25.20
CA ASP A 324 3.75 7.58 26.30
C ASP A 324 3.22 6.17 26.57
N LYS A 325 1.95 5.90 26.25
CA LYS A 325 1.35 4.57 26.43
C LYS A 325 1.72 3.57 25.33
N VAL A 326 1.80 4.01 24.07
CA VAL A 326 2.11 3.12 22.93
C VAL A 326 3.60 3.03 22.65
N LEU A 327 4.39 4.04 23.02
CA LEU A 327 5.82 4.06 22.77
C LEU A 327 6.55 2.80 23.30
N PRO A 328 6.32 2.33 24.55
CA PRO A 328 6.92 1.08 25.02
C PRO A 328 6.49 -0.17 24.25
N LEU A 329 5.35 -0.12 23.55
CA LEU A 329 4.88 -1.20 22.70
C LEU A 329 5.67 -1.24 21.38
N TYR A 330 5.95 -0.08 20.78
CA TYR A 330 6.82 0.04 19.62
C TYR A 330 8.29 -0.31 19.91
N GLU A 331 8.77 -0.03 21.13
CA GLU A 331 10.10 -0.47 21.61
C GLU A 331 10.24 -2.00 21.59
N LYS A 332 9.20 -2.73 22.00
CA LYS A 332 9.19 -4.21 21.94
C LYS A 332 9.19 -4.77 20.51
N LEU A 333 8.86 -3.95 19.52
CA LEU A 333 8.90 -4.29 18.11
C LEU A 333 10.20 -3.83 17.42
N ASP A 334 11.14 -3.22 18.14
CA ASP A 334 12.38 -2.61 17.66
C ASP A 334 12.16 -1.52 16.59
N LEU A 335 11.01 -0.81 16.66
CA LEU A 335 10.64 0.20 15.66
C LEU A 335 10.98 1.64 16.06
N THR A 336 11.34 1.89 17.32
CA THR A 336 11.59 3.25 17.83
C THR A 336 12.85 3.91 17.25
N SER A 337 13.82 3.13 16.82
CA SER A 337 15.03 3.62 16.16
C SER A 337 14.76 4.39 14.85
N TYR A 338 13.57 4.20 14.24
CA TYR A 338 13.17 4.84 12.98
C TYR A 338 12.40 6.14 13.15
N MET A 339 12.08 6.56 14.39
CA MET A 339 11.28 7.76 14.66
C MET A 339 11.92 9.07 14.16
N ASP A 340 13.25 9.10 14.02
CA ASP A 340 14.02 10.27 13.61
C ASP A 340 14.58 10.16 12.19
N CYS A 341 14.12 9.18 11.42
CA CYS A 341 14.44 9.10 10.00
C CYS A 341 13.88 10.30 9.22
N LEU A 342 14.53 10.66 8.11
CA LEU A 342 14.10 11.78 7.28
C LEU A 342 12.68 11.57 6.76
N LEU A 343 11.81 12.55 7.03
CA LEU A 343 10.44 12.60 6.49
C LEU A 343 10.49 12.70 4.96
N TYR A 344 9.94 11.72 4.29
CA TYR A 344 9.75 11.74 2.83
C TYR A 344 8.36 12.32 2.53
N THR A 345 8.20 13.62 2.69
CA THR A 345 6.90 14.30 2.54
C THR A 345 6.74 15.06 1.23
N SER A 346 7.67 14.88 0.28
CA SER A 346 7.61 15.59 -1.02
C SER A 346 8.55 14.93 -2.01
N PRO A 347 8.20 14.84 -3.30
CA PRO A 347 9.17 14.52 -4.33
C PRO A 347 10.29 15.57 -4.28
N SER A 348 11.55 15.12 -4.25
CA SER A 348 12.72 16.00 -4.27
C SER A 348 12.61 16.98 -5.45
N PRO A 349 13.08 18.24 -5.32
CA PRO A 349 13.21 19.14 -6.45
C PRO A 349 14.04 18.57 -7.61
N ARG A 350 14.84 17.51 -7.36
CA ARG A 350 15.57 16.76 -8.40
C ARG A 350 14.66 15.85 -9.22
N ASP A 351 13.63 15.27 -8.61
CA ASP A 351 12.65 14.42 -9.30
C ASP A 351 11.72 15.23 -10.20
N GLN A 352 11.53 16.52 -9.90
CA GLN A 352 10.77 17.46 -10.70
C GLN A 352 11.49 17.90 -11.98
N ARG A 353 12.80 17.72 -12.10
CA ARG A 353 13.59 18.10 -13.28
C ARG A 353 13.69 17.04 -14.38
N GLY A 354 13.30 15.80 -14.10
CA GLY A 354 13.40 14.67 -15.02
C GLY A 354 12.36 14.63 -16.15
N SER A 355 11.31 15.48 -16.11
CA SER A 355 10.19 15.41 -17.06
C SER A 355 10.23 16.42 -18.21
N ARG A 356 11.37 17.06 -18.47
CA ARG A 356 11.56 17.84 -19.69
C ARG A 356 12.39 17.03 -20.68
N MET A 357 11.74 16.21 -21.50
CA MET A 357 12.30 15.83 -22.80
C MET A 357 12.33 17.06 -23.70
N PRO A 358 13.41 17.32 -24.43
CA PRO A 358 13.40 18.37 -25.43
C PRO A 358 12.41 17.98 -26.54
N SER A 359 11.47 18.84 -26.84
CA SER A 359 10.71 18.76 -28.09
C SER A 359 11.72 18.84 -29.25
N SER A 360 11.89 17.74 -29.96
CA SER A 360 12.60 17.75 -31.23
C SER A 360 11.82 18.62 -32.21
N ALA A 361 12.49 19.69 -32.67
CA ALA A 361 12.10 20.45 -33.84
C ALA A 361 12.22 19.58 -35.09
#